data_008fc29af57852ca6d2fc5e74376c979
#
_entry.id   008fc29af57852ca6d2fc5e74376c979
#
_cell.length_a   1.000
_cell.length_b   1.000
_cell.length_c   1.000
_cell.angle_alpha   90.00
_cell.angle_beta   90.00
_cell.angle_gamma   90.00
#
_symmetry.space_group_name_H-M   'P 1'
#
loop_
_entity.id
_entity.type
_entity.pdbx_description
1 polymer ?
#
loop_
_entity_poly.entity_id
_entity_poly.type
_entity_poly.pdbx_seq_one_letter_code
_entity_poly.pdbx_strand_id
1 'polypeptide(L)'
;MKFTLFPHTGGKKTIAKEHFRGQTMEDSELFKVRREKVEALAASGVETYPNDAKVTHLSRQILDTYGQMDNETLEKVAERFSIAGRIMAIRDFGKGAFVAVQDRKGRIQAFIRKDKVGEAAFALFKSLDVGDIVHITGRVFKTRTGELTIESEGLRLLTKCLRPLPEKWHGLTDVEIRYRQRYLDLTVNPKVKEVFEARSRIIQSIRTFLHERDFLEVETPMMQPMAGGAMAKPFKTYHNALGQDLFLRIAPELYLKRLVAGGLERVFELNRNFRNEGISTLHNPEFTMMEFYMAYATYEDLMTLTEELITGLVREIFGTLKITYQDTELDFTPPWARVSVGEALVKYAGLDPASLEDRGKALQEAEKRGILFEGNQPLGKVLMGIFDEVVETKLVQPTFVTQYPLEVSPLSRKNSRNPEFVDRFELYIHGREIANAFSELNDPADQKNRFLMQIEQREAGDEEAHGMDEDYIMALEYGMPPTAGEGIGIDRLVMLLTDSPSIRDVILFPHMRRRETGEQPKAEEETQRS
;
A
#
# COMPACT_ATOMS: atom_id res chain seq x y z
N MET A 1 39.03 -21.48 28.13
CA MET A 1 38.22 -22.58 28.65
C MET A 1 37.75 -23.42 27.50
N LYS A 2 38.00 -24.71 27.57
CA LYS A 2 37.91 -25.68 26.46
C LYS A 2 36.46 -25.94 26.05
N PHE A 3 36.15 -25.78 24.75
CA PHE A 3 34.92 -26.32 24.13
C PHE A 3 35.06 -27.81 23.90
N THR A 4 34.16 -28.58 24.48
CA THR A 4 34.07 -30.04 24.30
C THR A 4 33.03 -30.29 23.18
N LEU A 5 33.51 -30.89 22.08
CA LEU A 5 32.67 -31.37 20.98
C LEU A 5 32.00 -32.70 21.38
N PHE A 6 30.70 -32.80 21.19
CA PHE A 6 29.96 -34.08 21.20
C PHE A 6 29.67 -34.53 19.77
N PRO A 7 29.77 -35.85 19.50
CA PRO A 7 29.69 -36.38 18.14
C PRO A 7 28.24 -36.52 17.65
N HIS A 8 27.97 -36.04 16.42
CA HIS A 8 26.76 -36.32 15.68
C HIS A 8 26.73 -37.76 15.20
N THR A 9 25.78 -38.55 15.68
CA THR A 9 25.35 -39.79 15.05
C THR A 9 24.39 -39.51 13.91
N GLY A 10 24.71 -40.06 12.75
CA GLY A 10 24.01 -39.77 11.51
C GLY A 10 22.59 -40.33 11.41
N GLY A 11 21.74 -39.52 10.85
CA GLY A 11 20.52 -39.89 10.19
C GLY A 11 20.43 -39.13 8.90
N LYS A 12 20.83 -39.74 7.79
CA LYS A 12 20.59 -39.19 6.44
C LYS A 12 19.09 -39.15 6.18
N LYS A 13 18.42 -38.06 6.51
CA LYS A 13 17.13 -37.71 5.87
C LYS A 13 17.47 -37.10 4.52
N THR A 14 17.26 -37.87 3.48
CA THR A 14 17.23 -37.44 2.09
C THR A 14 16.18 -36.35 1.98
N ILE A 15 16.61 -35.07 1.96
CA ILE A 15 15.78 -33.98 1.55
C ILE A 15 15.52 -34.17 0.07
N ALA A 16 14.33 -34.65 -0.26
CA ALA A 16 13.86 -34.72 -1.63
C ALA A 16 13.98 -33.30 -2.21
N LYS A 17 14.84 -33.14 -3.22
CA LYS A 17 14.86 -32.01 -4.11
C LYS A 17 13.53 -32.02 -4.86
N GLU A 18 12.50 -31.38 -4.29
CA GLU A 18 11.34 -30.98 -5.07
C GLU A 18 11.82 -30.01 -6.12
N HIS A 19 11.98 -30.50 -7.31
CA HIS A 19 12.22 -29.72 -8.50
C HIS A 19 10.98 -28.81 -8.70
N PHE A 20 11.19 -27.54 -8.55
CA PHE A 20 10.33 -26.49 -9.10
C PHE A 20 10.28 -26.68 -10.63
N ARG A 21 9.41 -27.56 -11.12
CA ARG A 21 9.01 -27.63 -12.52
C ARG A 21 7.79 -26.74 -12.74
N GLY A 22 7.95 -25.42 -12.56
CA GLY A 22 7.25 -24.48 -13.45
C GLY A 22 8.02 -24.51 -14.77
N GLN A 23 7.34 -24.47 -15.91
CA GLN A 23 8.00 -24.25 -17.20
C GLN A 23 8.91 -23.04 -17.05
N THR A 24 10.20 -23.29 -16.90
CA THR A 24 11.20 -22.25 -16.77
C THR A 24 11.28 -21.62 -18.14
N MET A 25 11.04 -20.29 -18.23
CA MET A 25 11.27 -19.49 -19.44
C MET A 25 12.75 -19.57 -19.88
N GLU A 26 13.56 -20.43 -19.29
CA GLU A 26 14.93 -20.80 -19.70
C GLU A 26 14.97 -21.45 -21.07
N ASP A 27 13.83 -21.96 -21.57
CA ASP A 27 13.74 -22.60 -22.88
C ASP A 27 13.34 -21.65 -24.02
N SER A 28 13.12 -20.34 -23.75
CA SER A 28 12.84 -19.41 -24.83
C SER A 28 14.11 -19.22 -25.69
N GLU A 29 13.98 -19.35 -27.00
CA GLU A 29 15.07 -19.17 -27.96
C GLU A 29 15.78 -17.81 -27.78
N LEU A 30 15.00 -16.75 -27.47
CA LEU A 30 15.53 -15.41 -27.21
C LEU A 30 16.40 -15.35 -25.95
N PHE A 31 16.07 -16.11 -24.90
CA PHE A 31 16.90 -16.17 -23.70
C PHE A 31 18.26 -16.82 -24.00
N LYS A 32 18.27 -17.93 -24.76
CA LYS A 32 19.49 -18.62 -25.18
C LYS A 32 20.39 -17.71 -26.02
N VAL A 33 19.81 -17.07 -27.04
CA VAL A 33 20.52 -16.12 -27.91
C VAL A 33 21.14 -14.97 -27.10
N ARG A 34 20.42 -14.40 -26.15
CA ARG A 34 20.96 -13.32 -25.31
C ARG A 34 22.04 -13.78 -24.36
N ARG A 35 21.96 -15.01 -23.86
CA ARG A 35 23.00 -15.63 -23.04
C ARG A 35 24.28 -15.85 -23.85
N GLU A 36 24.18 -16.38 -25.08
CA GLU A 36 25.29 -16.53 -25.99
C GLU A 36 25.97 -15.17 -26.31
N LYS A 37 25.19 -14.10 -26.47
CA LYS A 37 25.75 -12.73 -26.61
C LYS A 37 26.56 -12.30 -25.38
N VAL A 38 26.14 -12.63 -24.16
CA VAL A 38 26.92 -12.35 -22.93
C VAL A 38 28.25 -13.09 -22.96
N GLU A 39 28.22 -14.39 -23.31
CA GLU A 39 29.42 -15.23 -23.37
C GLU A 39 30.40 -14.71 -24.44
N ALA A 40 29.89 -14.29 -25.61
CA ALA A 40 30.70 -13.73 -26.68
C ALA A 40 31.31 -12.35 -26.30
N LEU A 41 30.55 -11.49 -25.61
CA LEU A 41 31.05 -10.21 -25.10
C LEU A 41 32.16 -10.43 -24.07
N ALA A 42 31.97 -11.34 -23.12
CA ALA A 42 32.98 -11.68 -22.12
C ALA A 42 34.25 -12.26 -22.76
N ALA A 43 34.09 -13.13 -23.76
CA ALA A 43 35.21 -13.68 -24.50
C ALA A 43 36.00 -12.63 -25.30
N SER A 44 35.34 -11.53 -25.71
CA SER A 44 35.98 -10.39 -26.38
C SER A 44 36.60 -9.37 -25.41
N GLY A 45 36.61 -9.65 -24.11
CA GLY A 45 37.18 -8.80 -23.08
C GLY A 45 36.27 -7.66 -22.61
N VAL A 46 34.99 -7.68 -22.99
CA VAL A 46 34.01 -6.71 -22.51
C VAL A 46 33.50 -7.16 -21.14
N GLU A 47 33.65 -6.29 -20.13
CA GLU A 47 33.03 -6.50 -18.83
C GLU A 47 31.51 -6.35 -18.95
N THR A 48 30.75 -7.42 -18.72
CA THR A 48 29.31 -7.47 -18.96
C THR A 48 28.46 -6.99 -17.79
N TYR A 49 29.05 -6.87 -16.58
CA TYR A 49 28.41 -6.40 -15.35
C TYR A 49 29.30 -5.49 -14.52
N PRO A 50 29.84 -4.39 -15.09
CA PRO A 50 30.68 -3.44 -14.35
C PRO A 50 29.87 -2.68 -13.30
N ASN A 51 30.52 -2.26 -12.21
CA ASN A 51 29.91 -1.54 -11.10
C ASN A 51 30.49 -0.15 -10.83
N ASP A 52 31.32 0.36 -11.75
CA ASP A 52 32.10 1.58 -11.60
C ASP A 52 31.52 2.80 -12.37
N ALA A 53 30.31 2.68 -12.91
CA ALA A 53 29.69 3.75 -13.67
C ALA A 53 29.30 4.93 -12.76
N LYS A 54 29.74 6.14 -13.13
CA LYS A 54 29.39 7.38 -12.44
C LYS A 54 28.39 8.17 -13.27
N VAL A 55 27.16 8.30 -12.76
CA VAL A 55 26.07 9.08 -13.35
C VAL A 55 26.10 10.48 -12.77
N THR A 56 26.17 11.50 -13.61
CA THR A 56 26.16 12.90 -13.19
C THR A 56 24.82 13.57 -13.35
N HIS A 57 24.00 13.10 -14.31
CA HIS A 57 22.73 13.72 -14.68
C HIS A 57 21.62 12.69 -14.83
N LEU A 58 20.39 13.14 -14.64
CA LEU A 58 19.19 12.39 -14.92
C LEU A 58 18.48 12.94 -16.17
N SER A 59 17.79 12.08 -16.89
CA SER A 59 17.05 12.43 -18.12
C SER A 59 16.19 13.69 -17.95
N ARG A 60 15.42 13.77 -16.86
CA ARG A 60 14.53 14.90 -16.59
C ARG A 60 15.26 16.20 -16.36
N GLN A 61 16.38 16.18 -15.61
CA GLN A 61 17.20 17.35 -15.38
C GLN A 61 17.74 17.94 -16.69
N ILE A 62 18.22 17.07 -17.60
CA ILE A 62 18.70 17.48 -18.91
C ILE A 62 17.54 18.08 -19.74
N LEU A 63 16.38 17.43 -19.75
CA LEU A 63 15.22 17.90 -20.51
C LEU A 63 14.68 19.24 -19.98
N ASP A 64 14.61 19.43 -18.67
CA ASP A 64 14.11 20.65 -18.05
C ASP A 64 15.07 21.84 -18.27
N THR A 65 16.37 21.58 -18.20
CA THR A 65 17.37 22.65 -18.34
C THR A 65 17.62 23.04 -19.80
N TYR A 66 17.70 22.06 -20.70
CA TYR A 66 18.18 22.28 -22.06
C TYR A 66 17.08 22.09 -23.14
N GLY A 67 15.92 21.58 -22.76
CA GLY A 67 14.86 21.21 -23.69
C GLY A 67 14.27 22.36 -24.50
N GLN A 68 14.33 23.59 -24.02
CA GLN A 68 13.83 24.78 -24.73
C GLN A 68 14.91 25.50 -25.55
N MET A 69 16.20 25.18 -25.37
CA MET A 69 17.32 25.82 -26.09
C MET A 69 17.36 25.38 -27.56
N ASP A 70 17.79 26.26 -28.45
CA ASP A 70 18.08 25.93 -29.84
C ASP A 70 19.47 25.30 -30.00
N ASN A 71 19.77 24.77 -31.20
CA ASN A 71 21.05 24.12 -31.46
C ASN A 71 22.25 25.07 -31.33
N GLU A 72 22.07 26.34 -31.73
CA GLU A 72 23.17 27.33 -31.62
C GLU A 72 23.57 27.59 -30.18
N THR A 73 22.59 27.60 -29.27
CA THR A 73 22.83 27.73 -27.83
C THR A 73 23.41 26.43 -27.26
N LEU A 74 22.90 25.28 -27.68
CA LEU A 74 23.37 23.96 -27.19
C LEU A 74 24.81 23.67 -27.62
N GLU A 75 25.28 24.14 -28.78
CA GLU A 75 26.67 24.01 -29.25
C GLU A 75 27.66 24.71 -28.32
N LYS A 76 27.21 25.79 -27.64
CA LYS A 76 28.04 26.56 -26.68
C LYS A 76 28.11 25.90 -25.28
N VAL A 77 27.28 24.87 -25.02
CA VAL A 77 27.29 24.11 -23.77
C VAL A 77 28.52 23.22 -23.71
N ALA A 78 29.48 23.62 -22.89
CA ALA A 78 30.74 22.88 -22.71
C ALA A 78 30.58 21.60 -21.87
N GLU A 79 29.44 21.45 -21.18
CA GLU A 79 29.17 20.35 -20.27
C GLU A 79 29.03 19.01 -21.01
N ARG A 80 29.59 17.97 -20.39
CA ARG A 80 29.42 16.58 -20.83
C ARG A 80 28.50 15.86 -19.88
N PHE A 81 27.50 15.24 -20.42
CA PHE A 81 26.47 14.50 -19.67
C PHE A 81 26.87 13.04 -19.57
N SER A 82 26.75 12.51 -18.38
CA SER A 82 26.95 11.10 -18.08
C SER A 82 25.67 10.56 -17.49
N ILE A 83 24.97 9.69 -18.24
CA ILE A 83 23.70 9.07 -17.87
C ILE A 83 23.83 7.56 -17.86
N ALA A 84 23.01 6.89 -17.05
CA ALA A 84 22.79 5.45 -17.15
C ALA A 84 21.31 5.14 -17.08
N GLY A 85 20.91 4.09 -17.81
CA GLY A 85 19.52 3.68 -17.82
C GLY A 85 19.27 2.47 -18.72
N ARG A 86 18.01 2.04 -18.73
CA ARG A 86 17.56 0.91 -19.50
C ARG A 86 17.21 1.33 -20.91
N ILE A 87 17.67 0.58 -21.91
CA ILE A 87 17.27 0.72 -23.30
C ILE A 87 15.80 0.31 -23.46
N MET A 88 14.96 1.26 -23.86
CA MET A 88 13.54 1.02 -24.09
C MET A 88 13.19 0.92 -25.56
N ALA A 89 14.04 1.45 -26.46
CA ALA A 89 13.87 1.36 -27.90
C ALA A 89 15.22 1.55 -28.60
N ILE A 90 15.36 0.90 -29.74
CA ILE A 90 16.47 1.06 -30.67
C ILE A 90 15.90 1.32 -32.05
N ARG A 91 16.39 2.37 -32.76
CA ARG A 91 16.13 2.63 -34.15
C ARG A 91 17.46 2.70 -34.86
N ASP A 92 17.84 1.62 -35.55
CA ASP A 92 19.12 1.45 -36.22
C ASP A 92 19.02 1.88 -37.70
N PHE A 93 19.95 2.70 -38.16
CA PHE A 93 20.07 3.18 -39.52
C PHE A 93 21.39 2.75 -40.18
N GLY A 94 22.03 1.73 -39.65
CA GLY A 94 23.28 1.17 -40.15
C GLY A 94 24.53 1.85 -39.60
N LYS A 95 24.84 3.10 -39.97
CA LYS A 95 26.01 3.86 -39.47
C LYS A 95 25.75 4.65 -38.19
N GLY A 96 24.50 4.69 -37.74
CA GLY A 96 24.08 5.35 -36.51
C GLY A 96 22.74 4.80 -36.03
N ALA A 97 22.40 5.05 -34.78
CA ALA A 97 21.15 4.62 -34.20
C ALA A 97 20.66 5.61 -33.15
N PHE A 98 19.34 5.77 -33.06
CA PHE A 98 18.71 6.39 -31.92
C PHE A 98 18.31 5.34 -30.88
N VAL A 99 18.63 5.60 -29.62
CA VAL A 99 18.35 4.73 -28.49
C VAL A 99 17.58 5.53 -27.44
N ALA A 100 16.40 5.05 -27.06
CA ALA A 100 15.67 5.63 -25.93
C ALA A 100 16.15 5.00 -24.62
N VAL A 101 16.73 5.79 -23.74
CA VAL A 101 17.25 5.36 -22.43
C VAL A 101 16.34 5.86 -21.34
N GLN A 102 15.89 4.96 -20.47
CA GLN A 102 15.03 5.26 -19.32
C GLN A 102 15.82 5.16 -18.02
N ASP A 103 15.80 6.23 -17.25
CA ASP A 103 16.31 6.26 -15.87
C ASP A 103 15.19 6.40 -14.84
N ARG A 104 15.56 6.72 -13.58
CA ARG A 104 14.60 6.88 -12.48
C ARG A 104 13.64 8.07 -12.63
N LYS A 105 13.93 9.05 -13.51
CA LYS A 105 13.17 10.30 -13.66
C LYS A 105 12.50 10.46 -15.03
N GLY A 106 12.78 9.57 -15.97
CA GLY A 106 12.13 9.63 -17.29
C GLY A 106 12.92 8.94 -18.38
N ARG A 107 12.71 9.42 -19.61
CA ARG A 107 13.39 8.91 -20.81
C ARG A 107 14.06 10.04 -21.54
N ILE A 108 15.25 9.76 -22.10
CA ILE A 108 15.95 10.65 -23.00
C ILE A 108 16.45 9.86 -24.21
N GLN A 109 16.50 10.50 -25.37
CA GLN A 109 17.07 9.92 -26.56
C GLN A 109 18.58 10.08 -26.58
N ALA A 110 19.31 9.06 -26.98
CA ALA A 110 20.72 9.12 -27.30
C ALA A 110 20.95 8.74 -28.77
N PHE A 111 21.89 9.42 -29.44
CA PHE A 111 22.28 9.14 -30.79
C PHE A 111 23.68 8.53 -30.81
N ILE A 112 23.79 7.27 -31.20
CA ILE A 112 25.03 6.50 -31.26
C ILE A 112 25.51 6.46 -32.70
N ARG A 113 26.66 7.08 -32.97
CA ARG A 113 27.28 7.12 -34.31
C ARG A 113 28.66 6.48 -34.26
N LYS A 114 28.97 5.67 -35.27
CA LYS A 114 30.23 4.96 -35.39
C LYS A 114 31.46 5.89 -35.36
N ASP A 115 31.37 7.04 -36.05
CA ASP A 115 32.44 8.04 -36.12
C ASP A 115 32.65 8.84 -34.83
N LYS A 116 31.70 8.81 -33.89
CA LYS A 116 31.78 9.49 -32.61
C LYS A 116 32.18 8.57 -31.45
N VAL A 117 31.59 7.38 -31.35
CA VAL A 117 31.87 6.44 -30.25
C VAL A 117 33.07 5.52 -30.57
N GLY A 118 33.52 5.46 -31.80
CA GLY A 118 34.61 4.56 -32.25
C GLY A 118 34.14 3.14 -32.56
N GLU A 119 35.03 2.36 -33.21
CA GLU A 119 34.74 1.01 -33.69
C GLU A 119 34.33 0.05 -32.56
N ALA A 120 35.04 0.02 -31.45
CA ALA A 120 34.81 -0.91 -30.36
C ALA A 120 33.45 -0.68 -29.68
N ALA A 121 33.11 0.58 -29.35
CA ALA A 121 31.84 0.91 -28.72
C ALA A 121 30.66 0.74 -29.71
N PHE A 122 30.89 0.95 -31.01
CA PHE A 122 29.87 0.68 -32.03
C PHE A 122 29.65 -0.82 -32.25
N ALA A 123 30.69 -1.64 -32.17
CA ALA A 123 30.57 -3.10 -32.20
C ALA A 123 29.79 -3.61 -30.97
N LEU A 124 30.10 -3.07 -29.77
CA LEU A 124 29.31 -3.32 -28.58
C LEU A 124 27.83 -2.96 -28.78
N PHE A 125 27.53 -1.77 -29.34
CA PHE A 125 26.17 -1.34 -29.62
C PHE A 125 25.40 -2.37 -30.44
N LYS A 126 26.02 -2.97 -31.48
CA LYS A 126 25.38 -3.97 -32.35
C LYS A 126 25.00 -5.28 -31.63
N SER A 127 25.58 -5.54 -30.46
CA SER A 127 25.24 -6.69 -29.61
C SER A 127 24.20 -6.37 -28.53
N LEU A 128 23.83 -5.08 -28.37
CA LEU A 128 22.83 -4.65 -27.39
C LEU A 128 21.41 -5.02 -27.82
N ASP A 129 20.57 -5.24 -26.83
CA ASP A 129 19.13 -5.51 -26.99
C ASP A 129 18.29 -4.52 -26.18
N VAL A 130 17.03 -4.38 -26.58
CA VAL A 130 16.04 -3.68 -25.75
C VAL A 130 15.95 -4.38 -24.39
N GLY A 131 16.03 -3.57 -23.33
CA GLY A 131 16.08 -4.04 -21.96
C GLY A 131 17.48 -3.98 -21.32
N ASP A 132 18.56 -3.93 -22.11
CA ASP A 132 19.92 -3.75 -21.57
C ASP A 132 20.06 -2.44 -20.81
N ILE A 133 20.89 -2.44 -19.77
CA ILE A 133 21.24 -1.22 -19.03
C ILE A 133 22.60 -0.74 -19.52
N VAL A 134 22.66 0.53 -19.93
CA VAL A 134 23.85 1.15 -20.51
C VAL A 134 24.24 2.42 -19.78
N HIS A 135 25.50 2.75 -19.91
CA HIS A 135 26.06 4.04 -19.54
C HIS A 135 26.48 4.78 -20.81
N ILE A 136 26.03 6.03 -20.92
CA ILE A 136 26.27 6.88 -22.08
C ILE A 136 26.87 8.20 -21.60
N THR A 137 27.92 8.63 -22.28
CA THR A 137 28.52 9.96 -22.09
C THR A 137 28.47 10.72 -23.40
N GLY A 138 28.22 12.03 -23.34
CA GLY A 138 28.16 12.84 -24.56
C GLY A 138 27.67 14.26 -24.33
N ARG A 139 27.34 14.94 -25.41
CA ARG A 139 26.80 16.31 -25.44
C ARG A 139 25.35 16.29 -25.92
N VAL A 140 24.60 17.34 -25.62
CA VAL A 140 23.22 17.47 -26.07
C VAL A 140 23.11 18.25 -27.37
N PHE A 141 22.16 17.85 -28.20
CA PHE A 141 21.77 18.58 -29.41
C PHE A 141 20.27 18.32 -29.71
N LYS A 142 19.66 19.13 -30.56
CA LYS A 142 18.31 18.86 -31.06
C LYS A 142 18.35 18.23 -32.44
N THR A 143 17.57 17.18 -32.60
CA THR A 143 17.32 16.56 -33.92
C THR A 143 16.58 17.51 -34.85
N ARG A 144 16.45 17.15 -36.13
CA ARG A 144 15.65 17.92 -37.11
C ARG A 144 14.18 18.06 -36.71
N THR A 145 13.67 17.13 -35.90
CA THR A 145 12.30 17.15 -35.36
C THR A 145 12.19 17.90 -34.03
N GLY A 146 13.27 18.50 -33.54
CA GLY A 146 13.28 19.28 -32.33
C GLY A 146 13.46 18.45 -31.05
N GLU A 147 13.69 17.13 -31.11
CA GLU A 147 13.88 16.27 -29.97
C GLU A 147 15.29 16.44 -29.35
N LEU A 148 15.37 16.81 -28.05
CA LEU A 148 16.64 16.91 -27.34
C LEU A 148 17.27 15.52 -27.19
N THR A 149 18.50 15.38 -27.64
CA THR A 149 19.17 14.09 -27.81
C THR A 149 20.61 14.20 -27.30
N ILE A 150 21.14 13.16 -26.68
CA ILE A 150 22.56 13.05 -26.33
C ILE A 150 23.32 12.49 -27.52
N GLU A 151 24.21 13.26 -28.14
CA GLU A 151 25.19 12.72 -29.09
C GLU A 151 26.25 11.94 -28.28
N SER A 152 26.21 10.61 -28.43
CA SER A 152 27.06 9.71 -27.64
C SER A 152 28.53 9.84 -28.08
N GLU A 153 29.41 10.16 -27.12
CA GLU A 153 30.87 10.12 -27.27
C GLU A 153 31.45 8.84 -26.62
N GLY A 154 30.70 8.23 -25.68
CA GLY A 154 31.05 6.97 -25.04
C GLY A 154 29.82 6.13 -24.73
N LEU A 155 29.97 4.81 -24.86
CA LEU A 155 28.96 3.80 -24.57
C LEU A 155 29.57 2.61 -23.87
N ARG A 156 28.96 2.19 -22.75
CA ARG A 156 29.31 0.98 -22.00
C ARG A 156 28.07 0.16 -21.69
N LEU A 157 28.18 -1.14 -21.76
CA LEU A 157 27.19 -2.07 -21.18
C LEU A 157 27.38 -2.09 -19.66
N LEU A 158 26.31 -1.97 -18.89
CA LEU A 158 26.32 -2.14 -17.44
C LEU A 158 25.64 -3.46 -17.04
N THR A 159 24.59 -3.86 -17.75
CA THR A 159 23.87 -5.09 -17.44
C THR A 159 23.16 -5.61 -18.69
N LYS A 160 23.37 -6.86 -19.04
CA LYS A 160 22.63 -7.52 -20.12
C LYS A 160 21.26 -7.98 -19.63
N CYS A 161 20.22 -7.62 -20.38
CA CYS A 161 18.86 -8.08 -20.14
C CYS A 161 18.63 -9.43 -20.83
N LEU A 162 18.70 -10.53 -20.09
CA LEU A 162 18.55 -11.86 -20.65
C LEU A 162 17.13 -12.21 -21.08
N ARG A 163 16.12 -11.66 -20.39
CA ARG A 163 14.71 -11.89 -20.71
C ARG A 163 14.14 -10.72 -21.49
N PRO A 164 13.48 -10.96 -22.65
CA PRO A 164 12.86 -9.88 -23.40
C PRO A 164 11.81 -9.17 -22.56
N LEU A 165 11.75 -7.83 -22.65
CA LEU A 165 10.64 -7.08 -22.09
C LEU A 165 9.35 -7.38 -22.87
N PRO A 166 8.16 -7.31 -22.24
CA PRO A 166 6.88 -7.43 -22.92
C PRO A 166 6.78 -6.43 -24.08
N GLU A 167 6.06 -6.81 -25.15
CA GLU A 167 5.91 -5.97 -26.33
C GLU A 167 5.21 -4.63 -25.99
N LYS A 168 5.71 -3.55 -26.60
CA LYS A 168 5.29 -2.18 -26.31
C LYS A 168 3.82 -1.86 -26.57
N TRP A 169 3.19 -2.58 -27.52
CA TRP A 169 1.87 -2.21 -28.03
C TRP A 169 0.71 -2.63 -27.12
N HIS A 170 0.93 -3.62 -26.26
CA HIS A 170 -0.09 -4.10 -25.33
C HIS A 170 0.33 -3.94 -23.85
N GLY A 171 1.59 -3.55 -23.58
CA GLY A 171 2.12 -3.46 -22.23
C GLY A 171 2.02 -4.81 -21.50
N LEU A 172 2.20 -4.81 -20.20
CA LEU A 172 1.85 -5.94 -19.35
C LEU A 172 0.39 -5.76 -18.92
N THR A 173 -0.55 -6.29 -19.73
CA THR A 173 -2.01 -6.13 -19.51
C THR A 173 -2.56 -7.16 -18.52
N ASP A 174 -1.95 -8.34 -18.42
CA ASP A 174 -2.32 -9.35 -17.44
C ASP A 174 -2.06 -8.84 -16.02
N VAL A 175 -3.14 -8.56 -15.31
CA VAL A 175 -3.13 -7.98 -13.96
C VAL A 175 -2.42 -8.90 -12.97
N GLU A 176 -2.60 -10.22 -13.09
CA GLU A 176 -1.95 -11.18 -12.20
C GLU A 176 -0.43 -11.21 -12.40
N ILE A 177 0.04 -11.18 -13.64
CA ILE A 177 1.46 -11.09 -13.95
C ILE A 177 2.04 -9.77 -13.44
N ARG A 178 1.32 -8.64 -13.58
CA ARG A 178 1.73 -7.33 -13.05
C ARG A 178 1.98 -7.38 -11.53
N TYR A 179 1.11 -8.01 -10.79
CA TYR A 179 1.26 -8.11 -9.33
C TYR A 179 2.37 -9.07 -8.92
N ARG A 180 2.53 -10.22 -9.61
CA ARG A 180 3.58 -11.21 -9.33
C ARG A 180 4.97 -10.77 -9.77
N GLN A 181 5.06 -10.07 -10.90
CA GLN A 181 6.30 -9.56 -11.48
C GLN A 181 6.35 -8.03 -11.43
N ARG A 182 6.15 -7.46 -10.25
CA ARG A 182 6.10 -6.01 -10.05
C ARG A 182 7.33 -5.28 -10.60
N TYR A 183 8.51 -5.88 -10.54
CA TYR A 183 9.73 -5.34 -11.14
C TYR A 183 9.60 -5.16 -12.67
N LEU A 184 8.84 -6.00 -13.34
CA LEU A 184 8.56 -5.88 -14.76
C LEU A 184 7.50 -4.80 -15.03
N ASP A 185 6.42 -4.81 -14.25
CA ASP A 185 5.36 -3.80 -14.28
C ASP A 185 5.93 -2.37 -14.10
N LEU A 186 6.78 -2.16 -13.08
CA LEU A 186 7.50 -0.90 -12.85
C LEU A 186 8.42 -0.49 -14.01
N THR A 187 8.95 -1.47 -14.76
CA THR A 187 9.83 -1.21 -15.90
C THR A 187 9.05 -0.72 -17.12
N VAL A 188 7.89 -1.30 -17.40
CA VAL A 188 7.15 -1.08 -18.65
C VAL A 188 5.98 -0.12 -18.53
N ASN A 189 5.39 0.02 -17.34
CA ASN A 189 4.21 0.85 -17.04
C ASN A 189 4.58 2.08 -16.17
N PRO A 190 4.83 3.26 -16.75
CA PRO A 190 5.22 4.45 -15.98
C PRO A 190 4.20 4.86 -14.91
N LYS A 191 2.90 4.73 -15.19
CA LYS A 191 1.82 5.04 -14.23
C LYS A 191 1.94 4.28 -12.92
N VAL A 192 2.38 3.01 -12.97
CA VAL A 192 2.57 2.21 -11.75
C VAL A 192 3.65 2.81 -10.85
N LYS A 193 4.73 3.32 -11.44
CA LYS A 193 5.78 4.01 -10.70
C LYS A 193 5.27 5.30 -10.05
N GLU A 194 4.45 6.07 -10.76
CA GLU A 194 3.83 7.30 -10.27
C GLU A 194 2.97 7.03 -9.03
N VAL A 195 2.22 5.91 -8.99
CA VAL A 195 1.43 5.49 -7.82
C VAL A 195 2.33 5.32 -6.58
N PHE A 196 3.47 4.62 -6.70
CA PHE A 196 4.38 4.40 -5.57
C PHE A 196 5.16 5.65 -5.17
N GLU A 197 5.48 6.53 -6.11
CA GLU A 197 6.05 7.85 -5.82
C GLU A 197 5.02 8.73 -5.08
N ALA A 198 3.75 8.70 -5.50
CA ALA A 198 2.65 9.39 -4.81
C ALA A 198 2.43 8.83 -3.39
N ARG A 199 2.38 7.48 -3.25
CA ARG A 199 2.29 6.83 -1.93
C ARG A 199 3.38 7.31 -0.97
N SER A 200 4.62 7.37 -1.44
CA SER A 200 5.74 7.83 -0.62
C SER A 200 5.58 9.28 -0.18
N ARG A 201 5.09 10.16 -1.07
CA ARG A 201 4.81 11.57 -0.73
C ARG A 201 3.66 11.68 0.26
N ILE A 202 2.55 10.98 0.05
CA ILE A 202 1.39 10.95 0.96
C ILE A 202 1.85 10.61 2.38
N ILE A 203 2.61 9.51 2.54
CA ILE A 203 3.13 9.08 3.84
C ILE A 203 4.04 10.15 4.46
N GLN A 204 4.89 10.79 3.66
CA GLN A 204 5.75 11.86 4.16
C GLN A 204 4.94 13.08 4.62
N SER A 205 3.93 13.49 3.87
CA SER A 205 3.07 14.63 4.22
C SER A 205 2.25 14.35 5.48
N ILE A 206 1.74 13.12 5.66
CA ILE A 206 1.08 12.68 6.91
C ILE A 206 2.01 12.84 8.11
N ARG A 207 3.26 12.34 8.00
CA ARG A 207 4.26 12.49 9.07
C ARG A 207 4.54 13.94 9.40
N THR A 208 4.74 14.77 8.38
CA THR A 208 4.96 16.21 8.56
C THR A 208 3.79 16.86 9.28
N PHE A 209 2.56 16.59 8.85
CA PHE A 209 1.34 17.13 9.45
C PHE A 209 1.21 16.79 10.95
N LEU A 210 1.53 15.55 11.34
CA LEU A 210 1.44 15.11 12.74
C LEU A 210 2.60 15.68 13.58
N HIS A 211 3.83 15.69 13.06
CA HIS A 211 4.99 16.29 13.77
C HIS A 211 4.80 17.79 14.00
N GLU A 212 4.21 18.53 13.07
CA GLU A 212 3.89 19.97 13.24
C GLU A 212 2.83 20.22 14.33
N ARG A 213 2.16 19.14 14.80
CA ARG A 213 1.15 19.17 15.88
C ARG A 213 1.61 18.45 17.15
N ASP A 214 2.94 18.33 17.32
CA ASP A 214 3.60 17.74 18.48
C ASP A 214 3.30 16.24 18.71
N PHE A 215 2.92 15.49 17.66
CA PHE A 215 2.83 14.04 17.78
C PHE A 215 4.21 13.38 17.66
N LEU A 216 4.49 12.46 18.57
CA LEU A 216 5.68 11.61 18.56
C LEU A 216 5.40 10.33 17.74
N GLU A 217 6.20 10.08 16.70
CA GLU A 217 6.18 8.79 16.00
C GLU A 217 6.86 7.72 16.88
N VAL A 218 6.18 6.61 17.09
CA VAL A 218 6.66 5.50 17.92
C VAL A 218 6.56 4.18 17.17
N GLU A 219 7.26 3.17 17.67
CA GLU A 219 7.17 1.80 17.20
C GLU A 219 6.78 0.89 18.37
N THR A 220 5.74 0.07 18.18
CA THR A 220 5.28 -0.91 19.13
C THR A 220 5.43 -2.34 18.59
N PRO A 221 5.38 -3.39 19.42
CA PRO A 221 5.62 -4.75 18.96
C PRO A 221 4.67 -5.20 17.86
N MET A 222 5.21 -5.72 16.75
CA MET A 222 4.43 -6.42 15.73
C MET A 222 4.10 -7.86 16.12
N MET A 223 4.95 -8.51 16.91
CA MET A 223 4.70 -9.82 17.52
C MET A 223 4.29 -9.62 18.96
N GLN A 224 3.06 -9.97 19.28
CA GLN A 224 2.44 -9.71 20.58
C GLN A 224 2.09 -11.03 21.27
N PRO A 225 2.16 -11.11 22.61
CA PRO A 225 1.75 -12.31 23.36
C PRO A 225 0.24 -12.55 23.29
N MET A 226 -0.53 -11.48 23.01
CA MET A 226 -1.98 -11.52 22.86
C MET A 226 -2.38 -10.60 21.70
N ALA A 227 -3.33 -11.05 20.88
CA ALA A 227 -3.94 -10.19 19.87
C ALA A 227 -5.04 -9.34 20.52
N GLY A 228 -5.11 -8.06 20.16
CA GLY A 228 -6.13 -7.13 20.66
C GLY A 228 -6.11 -5.81 19.91
N GLY A 229 -7.07 -4.93 20.20
CA GLY A 229 -7.19 -3.59 19.60
C GLY A 229 -8.04 -3.53 18.33
N ALA A 230 -8.52 -4.66 17.80
CA ALA A 230 -9.44 -4.70 16.67
C ALA A 230 -10.21 -6.03 16.65
N MET A 231 -11.39 -6.06 16.05
CA MET A 231 -12.13 -7.30 15.81
C MET A 231 -11.61 -7.91 14.49
N ALA A 232 -10.71 -8.89 14.62
CA ALA A 232 -10.10 -9.56 13.47
C ALA A 232 -9.40 -10.86 13.90
N LYS A 233 -9.27 -11.81 12.97
CA LYS A 233 -8.56 -13.07 13.23
C LYS A 233 -7.05 -12.87 13.09
N PRO A 234 -6.22 -13.19 14.12
CA PRO A 234 -4.78 -12.99 14.06
C PRO A 234 -4.05 -14.13 13.33
N PHE A 235 -2.86 -13.84 12.79
CA PHE A 235 -1.86 -14.86 12.47
C PHE A 235 -1.12 -15.28 13.73
N LYS A 236 -0.91 -16.58 13.90
CA LYS A 236 -0.20 -17.17 15.04
C LYS A 236 1.18 -17.64 14.62
N THR A 237 2.18 -17.42 15.47
CA THR A 237 3.54 -17.92 15.33
C THR A 237 4.08 -18.43 16.65
N TYR A 238 5.29 -19.03 16.67
CA TYR A 238 5.89 -19.59 17.87
C TYR A 238 7.33 -19.11 18.04
N HIS A 239 7.65 -18.61 19.24
CA HIS A 239 9.00 -18.16 19.59
C HIS A 239 9.79 -19.31 20.23
N ASN A 240 10.69 -19.94 19.48
CA ASN A 240 11.41 -21.15 19.93
C ASN A 240 12.22 -20.96 21.22
N ALA A 241 12.94 -19.84 21.35
CA ALA A 241 13.80 -19.60 22.50
C ALA A 241 13.02 -19.30 23.79
N LEU A 242 11.86 -18.67 23.68
CA LEU A 242 10.98 -18.38 24.83
C LEU A 242 9.97 -19.49 25.10
N GLY A 243 9.79 -20.42 24.16
CA GLY A 243 8.84 -21.53 24.30
C GLY A 243 7.39 -21.09 24.37
N GLN A 244 7.01 -20.01 23.64
CA GLN A 244 5.67 -19.42 23.73
C GLN A 244 5.09 -19.09 22.35
N ASP A 245 3.76 -19.13 22.30
CA ASP A 245 3.01 -18.64 21.16
C ASP A 245 3.03 -17.11 21.12
N LEU A 246 3.11 -16.55 19.91
CA LEU A 246 2.97 -15.13 19.64
C LEU A 246 1.97 -14.93 18.49
N PHE A 247 1.40 -13.74 18.43
CA PHE A 247 0.48 -13.33 17.38
C PHE A 247 1.06 -12.14 16.63
N LEU A 248 0.91 -12.12 15.30
CA LEU A 248 1.12 -10.89 14.54
C LEU A 248 -0.02 -9.92 14.89
N ARG A 249 0.31 -8.68 15.19
CA ARG A 249 -0.66 -7.69 15.66
C ARG A 249 -1.75 -7.42 14.64
N ILE A 250 -2.97 -7.31 15.09
CA ILE A 250 -4.13 -6.88 14.31
C ILE A 250 -4.32 -5.36 14.37
N ALA A 251 -3.80 -4.72 15.43
CA ALA A 251 -3.75 -3.28 15.68
C ALA A 251 -2.67 -2.95 16.72
N PRO A 252 -2.08 -1.75 16.74
CA PRO A 252 -1.18 -1.28 17.79
C PRO A 252 -1.89 -0.64 18.99
N GLU A 253 -3.21 -0.50 18.97
CA GLU A 253 -4.08 0.29 19.85
C GLU A 253 -3.73 0.15 21.34
N LEU A 254 -3.74 -1.09 21.89
CA LEU A 254 -3.53 -1.29 23.32
C LEU A 254 -2.12 -0.88 23.78
N TYR A 255 -1.12 -0.97 22.90
CA TYR A 255 0.24 -0.49 23.20
C TYR A 255 0.33 1.03 23.15
N LEU A 256 -0.30 1.68 22.15
CA LEU A 256 -0.31 3.13 22.05
C LEU A 256 -1.04 3.78 23.25
N LYS A 257 -2.15 3.19 23.69
CA LYS A 257 -2.86 3.64 24.91
C LYS A 257 -2.00 3.50 26.20
N ARG A 258 -1.18 2.44 26.31
CA ARG A 258 -0.21 2.32 27.40
C ARG A 258 0.83 3.43 27.38
N LEU A 259 1.27 3.87 26.19
CA LEU A 259 2.19 5.02 26.06
C LEU A 259 1.52 6.32 26.51
N VAL A 260 0.25 6.51 26.20
CA VAL A 260 -0.53 7.68 26.68
C VAL A 260 -0.68 7.63 28.19
N ALA A 261 -1.02 6.47 28.79
CA ALA A 261 -1.04 6.29 30.24
C ALA A 261 0.35 6.55 30.88
N GLY A 262 1.42 6.25 30.14
CA GLY A 262 2.81 6.53 30.52
C GLY A 262 3.23 8.00 30.36
N GLY A 263 2.33 8.90 29.90
CA GLY A 263 2.59 10.34 29.78
C GLY A 263 3.04 10.82 28.40
N LEU A 264 3.05 9.96 27.36
CA LEU A 264 3.22 10.41 25.97
C LEU A 264 1.87 10.86 25.43
N GLU A 265 1.54 12.14 25.64
CA GLU A 265 0.21 12.69 25.42
C GLU A 265 -0.26 12.69 23.95
N ARG A 266 0.67 12.68 22.98
CA ARG A 266 0.39 12.64 21.54
C ARG A 266 1.35 11.67 20.88
N VAL A 267 0.83 10.54 20.43
CA VAL A 267 1.62 9.48 19.79
C VAL A 267 0.96 9.05 18.49
N PHE A 268 1.77 8.63 17.54
CA PHE A 268 1.27 7.93 16.36
C PHE A 268 2.23 6.83 15.92
N GLU A 269 1.68 5.82 15.29
CA GLU A 269 2.43 4.78 14.62
C GLU A 269 1.88 4.55 13.21
N LEU A 270 2.74 4.63 12.19
CA LEU A 270 2.41 4.34 10.81
C LEU A 270 3.16 3.07 10.40
N ASN A 271 2.47 1.92 10.42
CA ASN A 271 3.13 0.64 10.27
C ASN A 271 2.18 -0.47 9.74
N ARG A 272 2.70 -1.70 9.69
CA ARG A 272 1.97 -2.88 9.22
C ARG A 272 1.10 -3.47 10.31
N ASN A 273 -0.12 -3.88 9.91
CA ASN A 273 -1.00 -4.75 10.67
C ASN A 273 -1.32 -6.00 9.86
N PHE A 274 -1.75 -7.06 10.53
CA PHE A 274 -1.91 -8.39 9.96
C PHE A 274 -3.28 -8.95 10.38
N ARG A 275 -4.13 -9.28 9.40
CA ARG A 275 -5.43 -9.92 9.65
C ARG A 275 -5.56 -11.17 8.79
N ASN A 276 -5.83 -12.29 9.43
CA ASN A 276 -5.94 -13.60 8.77
C ASN A 276 -7.32 -13.77 8.13
N GLU A 277 -7.60 -12.92 7.18
CA GLU A 277 -8.88 -12.80 6.48
C GLU A 277 -8.73 -13.10 4.98
N GLY A 278 -9.85 -13.04 4.25
CA GLY A 278 -9.87 -13.25 2.80
C GLY A 278 -9.12 -12.15 2.03
N ILE A 279 -8.66 -12.48 0.84
CA ILE A 279 -8.02 -11.54 -0.08
C ILE A 279 -9.07 -11.03 -1.08
N SER A 280 -9.21 -9.70 -1.19
CA SER A 280 -10.13 -9.05 -2.13
C SER A 280 -9.47 -7.87 -2.84
N THR A 281 -10.23 -7.08 -3.56
CA THR A 281 -9.79 -5.79 -4.12
C THR A 281 -9.57 -4.73 -3.03
N LEU A 282 -10.18 -4.91 -1.85
CA LEU A 282 -10.12 -3.98 -0.72
C LEU A 282 -9.29 -4.50 0.46
N HIS A 283 -8.99 -5.81 0.51
CA HIS A 283 -8.35 -6.46 1.64
C HIS A 283 -7.10 -7.23 1.23
N ASN A 284 -6.02 -7.00 1.97
CA ASN A 284 -4.77 -7.76 1.91
C ASN A 284 -4.40 -8.19 3.34
N PRO A 285 -3.96 -9.42 3.57
CA PRO A 285 -3.68 -9.92 4.93
C PRO A 285 -2.64 -9.11 5.70
N GLU A 286 -1.77 -8.42 4.99
CA GLU A 286 -0.78 -7.48 5.50
C GLU A 286 -1.04 -6.12 4.84
N PHE A 287 -1.32 -5.09 5.65
CA PHE A 287 -1.68 -3.77 5.18
C PHE A 287 -1.08 -2.67 6.05
N THR A 288 -1.04 -1.44 5.56
CA THR A 288 -0.53 -0.28 6.29
C THR A 288 -1.68 0.50 6.89
N MET A 289 -1.61 0.69 8.21
CA MET A 289 -2.44 1.63 8.95
C MET A 289 -1.59 2.70 9.61
N MET A 290 -2.19 3.83 9.86
CA MET A 290 -1.74 4.80 10.83
C MET A 290 -2.73 4.81 11.99
N GLU A 291 -2.23 4.70 13.22
CA GLU A 291 -3.00 4.99 14.41
C GLU A 291 -2.34 6.12 15.19
N PHE A 292 -3.15 7.03 15.72
CA PHE A 292 -2.68 8.10 16.57
C PHE A 292 -3.64 8.34 17.74
N TYR A 293 -3.07 8.80 18.85
CA TYR A 293 -3.79 9.04 20.11
C TYR A 293 -3.42 10.41 20.64
N MET A 294 -4.44 11.14 21.10
CA MET A 294 -4.30 12.51 21.59
C MET A 294 -4.99 12.64 22.94
N ALA A 295 -4.20 12.86 24.00
CA ALA A 295 -4.73 13.16 25.32
C ALA A 295 -5.46 14.52 25.33
N TYR A 296 -6.47 14.62 26.19
CA TYR A 296 -7.32 15.80 26.38
C TYR A 296 -8.10 16.22 25.12
N ALA A 297 -8.34 15.24 24.23
CA ALA A 297 -9.16 15.40 23.04
C ALA A 297 -10.39 14.50 23.07
N THR A 298 -11.35 14.81 22.21
CA THR A 298 -12.57 14.05 21.95
C THR A 298 -12.60 13.56 20.50
N TYR A 299 -13.50 12.64 20.18
CA TYR A 299 -13.73 12.21 18.81
C TYR A 299 -14.13 13.36 17.87
N GLU A 300 -14.75 14.44 18.38
CA GLU A 300 -15.10 15.62 17.59
C GLU A 300 -13.86 16.45 17.19
N ASP A 301 -12.84 16.50 18.08
CA ASP A 301 -11.55 17.12 17.78
C ASP A 301 -10.84 16.31 16.67
N LEU A 302 -10.92 14.97 16.70
CA LEU A 302 -10.34 14.13 15.67
C LEU A 302 -11.08 14.26 14.33
N MET A 303 -12.41 14.43 14.31
CA MET A 303 -13.11 14.75 13.05
C MET A 303 -12.52 16.00 12.37
N THR A 304 -12.23 17.04 13.16
CA THR A 304 -11.62 18.27 12.64
C THR A 304 -10.20 18.03 12.14
N LEU A 305 -9.39 17.30 12.92
CA LEU A 305 -8.01 16.96 12.56
C LEU A 305 -7.93 16.13 11.27
N THR A 306 -8.82 15.15 11.12
CA THR A 306 -8.91 14.28 9.95
C THR A 306 -9.34 15.03 8.70
N GLU A 307 -10.34 15.93 8.84
CA GLU A 307 -10.77 16.81 7.78
C GLU A 307 -9.63 17.73 7.31
N GLU A 308 -8.86 18.33 8.24
CA GLU A 308 -7.69 19.14 7.92
C GLU A 308 -6.59 18.32 7.22
N LEU A 309 -6.26 17.15 7.74
CA LEU A 309 -5.22 16.26 7.20
C LEU A 309 -5.54 15.88 5.75
N ILE A 310 -6.71 15.30 5.51
CA ILE A 310 -7.06 14.77 4.19
C ILE A 310 -7.28 15.92 3.18
N THR A 311 -7.92 17.02 3.60
CA THR A 311 -8.06 18.23 2.76
C THR A 311 -6.69 18.78 2.37
N GLY A 312 -5.74 18.82 3.32
CA GLY A 312 -4.36 19.24 3.08
C GLY A 312 -3.65 18.35 2.04
N LEU A 313 -3.76 17.04 2.18
CA LEU A 313 -3.20 16.07 1.23
C LEU A 313 -3.80 16.22 -0.18
N VAL A 314 -5.13 16.34 -0.28
CA VAL A 314 -5.80 16.52 -1.59
C VAL A 314 -5.32 17.80 -2.25
N ARG A 315 -5.24 18.91 -1.51
CA ARG A 315 -4.75 20.20 -2.03
C ARG A 315 -3.28 20.12 -2.47
N GLU A 316 -2.43 19.48 -1.69
CA GLU A 316 -1.01 19.32 -2.01
C GLU A 316 -0.80 18.52 -3.30
N ILE A 317 -1.54 17.42 -3.47
CA ILE A 317 -1.35 16.49 -4.57
C ILE A 317 -1.99 17.01 -5.87
N PHE A 318 -3.20 17.55 -5.79
CA PHE A 318 -4.01 17.90 -6.96
C PHE A 318 -4.11 19.41 -7.22
N GLY A 319 -3.77 20.26 -6.26
CA GLY A 319 -3.97 21.72 -6.36
C GLY A 319 -5.43 22.16 -6.31
N THR A 320 -6.37 21.25 -6.09
CA THR A 320 -7.83 21.46 -6.01
C THR A 320 -8.42 20.53 -4.96
N LEU A 321 -9.64 20.85 -4.48
CA LEU A 321 -10.38 20.00 -3.55
C LEU A 321 -11.42 19.11 -4.25
N LYS A 322 -11.58 19.25 -5.57
CA LYS A 322 -12.43 18.37 -6.38
C LYS A 322 -11.56 17.47 -7.20
N ILE A 323 -11.71 16.16 -7.01
CA ILE A 323 -10.95 15.15 -7.72
C ILE A 323 -11.90 14.12 -8.33
N THR A 324 -11.43 13.38 -9.32
CA THR A 324 -12.16 12.24 -9.88
C THR A 324 -11.53 10.96 -9.37
N TYR A 325 -12.36 10.06 -8.85
CA TYR A 325 -11.98 8.72 -8.47
C TYR A 325 -12.95 7.72 -9.11
N GLN A 326 -12.46 6.80 -9.94
CA GLN A 326 -13.25 5.79 -10.65
C GLN A 326 -14.50 6.42 -11.32
N ASP A 327 -14.26 7.46 -12.14
CA ASP A 327 -15.26 8.24 -12.87
C ASP A 327 -16.26 9.02 -11.99
N THR A 328 -16.09 9.06 -10.67
CA THR A 328 -16.93 9.79 -9.73
C THR A 328 -16.24 11.05 -9.23
N GLU A 329 -16.89 12.20 -9.33
CA GLU A 329 -16.38 13.45 -8.73
C GLU A 329 -16.56 13.41 -7.21
N LEU A 330 -15.46 13.63 -6.49
CA LEU A 330 -15.41 13.76 -5.04
C LEU A 330 -15.02 15.18 -4.67
N ASP A 331 -15.81 15.81 -3.79
CA ASP A 331 -15.59 17.16 -3.29
C ASP A 331 -15.12 17.14 -1.83
N PHE A 332 -13.84 17.47 -1.62
CA PHE A 332 -13.20 17.53 -0.30
C PHE A 332 -13.31 18.92 0.36
N THR A 333 -14.17 19.80 -0.15
CA THR A 333 -14.35 21.12 0.44
C THR A 333 -15.02 21.01 1.82
N PRO A 334 -14.37 21.48 2.91
CA PRO A 334 -14.97 21.49 4.24
C PRO A 334 -16.15 22.50 4.34
N PRO A 335 -17.10 22.28 5.28
CA PRO A 335 -17.20 21.14 6.20
C PRO A 335 -17.82 19.91 5.54
N TRP A 336 -17.31 18.73 5.89
CA TRP A 336 -17.89 17.48 5.39
C TRP A 336 -19.17 17.10 6.11
N ALA A 337 -19.97 16.24 5.47
CA ALA A 337 -21.23 15.79 6.05
C ALA A 337 -20.98 14.99 7.34
N ARG A 338 -21.86 15.21 8.33
CA ARG A 338 -21.89 14.46 9.60
C ARG A 338 -23.30 13.91 9.76
N VAL A 339 -23.43 12.60 9.87
CA VAL A 339 -24.72 11.90 10.01
C VAL A 339 -24.61 10.84 11.10
N SER A 340 -25.69 10.59 11.85
CA SER A 340 -25.72 9.45 12.76
C SER A 340 -26.03 8.16 12.00
N VAL A 341 -25.67 7.00 12.58
CA VAL A 341 -26.07 5.69 12.06
C VAL A 341 -27.58 5.62 11.82
N GLY A 342 -28.39 6.10 12.78
CA GLY A 342 -29.86 6.13 12.65
C GLY A 342 -30.35 7.00 11.49
N GLU A 343 -29.82 8.24 11.37
CA GLU A 343 -30.15 9.13 10.23
C GLU A 343 -29.75 8.52 8.89
N ALA A 344 -28.57 7.86 8.83
CA ALA A 344 -28.10 7.21 7.63
C ALA A 344 -28.97 6.02 7.23
N LEU A 345 -29.39 5.19 8.18
CA LEU A 345 -30.33 4.08 7.95
C LEU A 345 -31.69 4.58 7.42
N VAL A 346 -32.24 5.62 8.01
CA VAL A 346 -33.52 6.21 7.52
C VAL A 346 -33.33 6.78 6.11
N LYS A 347 -32.26 7.59 5.91
CA LYS A 347 -32.04 8.31 4.65
C LYS A 347 -31.67 7.40 3.48
N TYR A 348 -30.75 6.47 3.70
CA TYR A 348 -30.16 5.67 2.62
C TYR A 348 -30.73 4.26 2.51
N ALA A 349 -31.15 3.64 3.62
CA ALA A 349 -31.80 2.34 3.60
C ALA A 349 -33.33 2.44 3.63
N GLY A 350 -33.91 3.63 3.89
CA GLY A 350 -35.35 3.84 3.93
C GLY A 350 -36.03 3.12 5.11
N LEU A 351 -35.31 2.97 6.24
CA LEU A 351 -35.90 2.37 7.44
C LEU A 351 -36.99 3.27 8.02
N ASP A 352 -38.05 2.63 8.53
CA ASP A 352 -38.98 3.30 9.42
C ASP A 352 -38.24 3.70 10.71
N PRO A 353 -38.29 4.98 11.14
CA PRO A 353 -37.67 5.41 12.40
C PRO A 353 -38.02 4.55 13.62
N ALA A 354 -39.22 3.97 13.67
CA ALA A 354 -39.63 3.06 14.74
C ALA A 354 -38.84 1.75 14.77
N SER A 355 -38.12 1.41 13.70
CA SER A 355 -37.24 0.22 13.64
C SER A 355 -35.89 0.48 14.34
N LEU A 356 -35.52 1.73 14.58
CA LEU A 356 -34.29 2.08 15.25
C LEU A 356 -34.31 1.78 16.76
N GLU A 357 -35.51 1.66 17.34
CA GLU A 357 -35.72 1.41 18.76
C GLU A 357 -36.35 0.05 19.05
N ASP A 358 -36.80 -0.68 18.00
CA ASP A 358 -37.50 -1.96 18.12
C ASP A 358 -36.74 -3.06 17.37
N ARG A 359 -36.14 -4.00 18.12
CA ARG A 359 -35.38 -5.12 17.56
C ARG A 359 -36.21 -6.00 16.61
N GLY A 360 -37.49 -6.21 16.96
CA GLY A 360 -38.38 -7.05 16.12
C GLY A 360 -38.64 -6.40 14.75
N LYS A 361 -38.85 -5.08 14.73
CA LYS A 361 -38.99 -4.32 13.49
C LYS A 361 -37.70 -4.25 12.71
N ALA A 362 -36.55 -4.04 13.39
CA ALA A 362 -35.24 -4.03 12.76
C ALA A 362 -34.93 -5.36 12.07
N LEU A 363 -35.23 -6.50 12.70
CA LEU A 363 -35.08 -7.83 12.09
C LEU A 363 -35.99 -8.01 10.86
N GLN A 364 -37.24 -7.55 10.92
CA GLN A 364 -38.13 -7.58 9.76
C GLN A 364 -37.61 -6.74 8.60
N GLU A 365 -37.01 -5.57 8.90
CA GLU A 365 -36.38 -4.72 7.90
C GLU A 365 -35.11 -5.36 7.29
N ALA A 366 -34.33 -6.08 8.09
CA ALA A 366 -33.18 -6.85 7.64
C ALA A 366 -33.63 -8.01 6.71
N GLU A 367 -34.62 -8.79 7.15
CA GLU A 367 -35.16 -9.92 6.38
C GLU A 367 -35.74 -9.51 5.01
N LYS A 368 -36.43 -8.36 4.95
CA LYS A 368 -36.92 -7.79 3.67
C LYS A 368 -35.78 -7.49 2.67
N ARG A 369 -34.56 -7.29 3.16
CA ARG A 369 -33.35 -7.03 2.37
C ARG A 369 -32.49 -8.25 2.14
N GLY A 370 -32.97 -9.43 2.61
CA GLY A 370 -32.24 -10.69 2.49
C GLY A 370 -31.11 -10.87 3.50
N ILE A 371 -31.05 -9.99 4.53
CA ILE A 371 -30.03 -10.05 5.59
C ILE A 371 -30.58 -10.94 6.70
N LEU A 372 -29.92 -12.07 6.94
CA LEU A 372 -30.32 -13.05 7.93
C LEU A 372 -29.34 -13.03 9.11
N PHE A 373 -29.85 -12.98 10.33
CA PHE A 373 -29.07 -13.05 11.55
C PHE A 373 -29.30 -14.38 12.27
N GLU A 374 -28.21 -15.02 12.66
CA GLU A 374 -28.25 -16.22 13.49
C GLU A 374 -28.34 -15.84 14.98
N GLY A 375 -29.12 -16.61 15.75
CA GLY A 375 -29.24 -16.44 17.19
C GLY A 375 -29.94 -15.15 17.63
N ASN A 376 -29.70 -14.77 18.89
CA ASN A 376 -30.34 -13.60 19.51
C ASN A 376 -29.43 -12.37 19.46
N GLN A 377 -29.15 -11.85 18.25
CA GLN A 377 -28.31 -10.65 18.08
C GLN A 377 -28.97 -9.41 18.72
N PRO A 378 -28.21 -8.54 19.42
CA PRO A 378 -28.73 -7.29 19.96
C PRO A 378 -29.14 -6.32 18.84
N LEU A 379 -29.98 -5.32 19.19
CA LEU A 379 -30.49 -4.34 18.23
C LEU A 379 -29.37 -3.63 17.48
N GLY A 380 -28.33 -3.18 18.18
CA GLY A 380 -27.21 -2.49 17.57
C GLY A 380 -26.49 -3.31 16.49
N LYS A 381 -26.28 -4.63 16.71
CA LYS A 381 -25.69 -5.51 15.68
C LYS A 381 -26.60 -5.68 14.47
N VAL A 382 -27.94 -5.74 14.69
CA VAL A 382 -28.89 -5.83 13.56
C VAL A 382 -28.87 -4.55 12.72
N LEU A 383 -28.89 -3.40 13.37
CA LEU A 383 -28.83 -2.10 12.68
C LEU A 383 -27.52 -1.92 11.91
N MET A 384 -26.39 -2.30 12.50
CA MET A 384 -25.11 -2.24 11.80
C MET A 384 -25.04 -3.21 10.63
N GLY A 385 -25.57 -4.41 10.72
CA GLY A 385 -25.64 -5.33 9.56
C GLY A 385 -26.46 -4.77 8.40
N ILE A 386 -27.53 -4.02 8.67
CA ILE A 386 -28.27 -3.30 7.63
C ILE A 386 -27.45 -2.13 7.09
N PHE A 387 -26.71 -1.43 7.95
CA PHE A 387 -25.84 -0.32 7.56
C PHE A 387 -24.75 -0.79 6.59
N ASP A 388 -24.03 -1.83 6.94
CA ASP A 388 -22.91 -2.36 6.16
C ASP A 388 -23.38 -2.82 4.75
N GLU A 389 -24.51 -3.50 4.66
CA GLU A 389 -25.02 -4.04 3.39
C GLU A 389 -25.69 -2.97 2.50
N VAL A 390 -26.31 -1.94 3.09
CA VAL A 390 -27.21 -1.05 2.31
C VAL A 390 -26.76 0.39 2.30
N VAL A 391 -26.13 0.87 3.36
CA VAL A 391 -25.79 2.31 3.53
C VAL A 391 -24.38 2.60 3.08
N GLU A 392 -23.41 1.78 3.47
CA GLU A 392 -21.99 2.02 3.25
C GLU A 392 -21.69 2.42 1.80
N THR A 393 -22.14 1.62 0.83
CA THR A 393 -21.91 1.84 -0.60
C THR A 393 -22.54 3.12 -1.16
N LYS A 394 -23.48 3.74 -0.43
CA LYS A 394 -24.17 4.99 -0.82
C LYS A 394 -23.52 6.25 -0.26
N LEU A 395 -22.54 6.11 0.63
CA LEU A 395 -21.76 7.21 1.19
C LEU A 395 -20.63 7.61 0.23
N VAL A 396 -20.99 8.29 -0.86
CA VAL A 396 -20.05 8.63 -1.94
C VAL A 396 -19.13 9.79 -1.56
N GLN A 397 -19.71 10.90 -1.05
CA GLN A 397 -18.94 12.07 -0.65
C GLN A 397 -18.34 11.87 0.76
N PRO A 398 -17.24 12.57 1.11
CA PRO A 398 -16.66 12.49 2.45
C PRO A 398 -17.73 12.71 3.52
N THR A 399 -17.97 11.69 4.34
CA THR A 399 -19.06 11.68 5.33
C THR A 399 -18.60 11.03 6.62
N PHE A 400 -18.67 11.76 7.71
CA PHE A 400 -18.51 11.21 9.05
C PHE A 400 -19.83 10.59 9.51
N VAL A 401 -19.79 9.32 9.87
CA VAL A 401 -20.91 8.62 10.50
C VAL A 401 -20.64 8.52 11.99
N THR A 402 -21.64 8.88 12.81
CA THR A 402 -21.51 9.00 14.27
C THR A 402 -22.59 8.21 15.00
N GLN A 403 -22.58 8.21 16.33
CA GLN A 403 -23.57 7.54 17.18
C GLN A 403 -23.66 6.02 16.88
N TYR A 404 -22.53 5.35 16.95
CA TYR A 404 -22.48 3.89 16.87
C TYR A 404 -23.08 3.26 18.11
N PRO A 405 -23.80 2.13 17.97
CA PRO A 405 -24.30 1.37 19.11
C PRO A 405 -23.17 0.87 20.03
N LEU A 406 -23.44 0.85 21.34
CA LEU A 406 -22.48 0.38 22.35
C LEU A 406 -22.02 -1.06 22.10
N GLU A 407 -22.93 -1.93 21.65
CA GLU A 407 -22.71 -3.36 21.46
C GLU A 407 -21.64 -3.69 20.42
N VAL A 408 -21.35 -2.76 19.50
CA VAL A 408 -20.35 -2.92 18.43
C VAL A 408 -19.07 -2.11 18.67
N SER A 409 -18.89 -1.56 19.90
CA SER A 409 -17.79 -0.62 20.17
C SER A 409 -17.16 -0.87 21.54
N PRO A 410 -16.46 -2.00 21.75
CA PRO A 410 -16.01 -2.44 23.09
C PRO A 410 -14.91 -1.59 23.74
N LEU A 411 -14.17 -0.81 22.96
CA LEU A 411 -13.05 0.02 23.43
C LEU A 411 -13.38 1.52 23.49
N SER A 412 -14.58 1.90 23.00
CA SER A 412 -15.02 3.28 22.94
C SER A 412 -15.77 3.72 24.19
N ARG A 413 -15.63 4.99 24.57
CA ARG A 413 -16.35 5.59 25.70
C ARG A 413 -17.84 5.70 25.37
N LYS A 414 -18.69 5.38 26.36
CA LYS A 414 -20.14 5.64 26.29
C LYS A 414 -20.42 7.14 26.18
N ASN A 415 -21.38 7.49 25.33
CA ASN A 415 -21.87 8.86 25.28
C ASN A 415 -22.55 9.24 26.60
N SER A 416 -22.19 10.39 27.17
CA SER A 416 -22.68 10.80 28.48
C SER A 416 -24.17 11.20 28.51
N ARG A 417 -24.74 11.56 27.36
CA ARG A 417 -26.15 11.97 27.23
C ARG A 417 -27.05 10.81 26.81
N ASN A 418 -26.52 9.88 26.02
CA ASN A 418 -27.24 8.69 25.58
C ASN A 418 -26.31 7.46 25.66
N PRO A 419 -26.33 6.72 26.78
CA PRO A 419 -25.41 5.61 27.04
C PRO A 419 -25.58 4.35 26.14
N GLU A 420 -26.61 4.31 25.29
CA GLU A 420 -26.80 3.26 24.29
C GLU A 420 -25.86 3.43 23.10
N PHE A 421 -25.28 4.62 22.94
CA PHE A 421 -24.31 4.95 21.92
C PHE A 421 -22.93 5.24 22.51
N VAL A 422 -21.95 5.26 21.64
CA VAL A 422 -20.55 5.62 21.97
C VAL A 422 -20.14 6.91 21.25
N ASP A 423 -19.14 7.58 21.81
CA ASP A 423 -18.48 8.75 21.23
C ASP A 423 -17.47 8.28 20.17
N ARG A 424 -17.98 7.94 18.95
CA ARG A 424 -17.23 7.33 17.84
C ARG A 424 -17.68 7.93 16.51
N PHE A 425 -16.76 7.99 15.56
CA PHE A 425 -17.09 8.15 14.14
C PHE A 425 -16.33 7.15 13.26
N GLU A 426 -16.88 6.90 12.10
CA GLU A 426 -16.15 6.37 10.95
C GLU A 426 -16.27 7.36 9.79
N LEU A 427 -15.18 7.51 9.03
CA LEU A 427 -15.17 8.33 7.82
C LEU A 427 -15.35 7.44 6.60
N TYR A 428 -16.39 7.71 5.83
CA TYR A 428 -16.65 7.05 4.56
C TYR A 428 -16.38 7.98 3.40
N ILE A 429 -15.70 7.47 2.37
CA ILE A 429 -15.49 8.14 1.08
C ILE A 429 -15.63 7.10 -0.03
N HIS A 430 -16.47 7.39 -1.02
CA HIS A 430 -16.76 6.49 -2.15
C HIS A 430 -17.19 5.09 -1.70
N GLY A 431 -18.08 5.02 -0.71
CA GLY A 431 -18.61 3.75 -0.19
C GLY A 431 -17.56 2.89 0.52
N ARG A 432 -16.54 3.51 1.13
CA ARG A 432 -15.47 2.78 1.83
C ARG A 432 -15.10 3.50 3.12
N GLU A 433 -14.98 2.76 4.19
CA GLU A 433 -14.37 3.22 5.42
C GLU A 433 -12.90 3.59 5.19
N ILE A 434 -12.54 4.82 5.49
CA ILE A 434 -11.17 5.36 5.39
C ILE A 434 -10.54 5.49 6.78
N ALA A 435 -11.33 5.90 7.78
CA ALA A 435 -10.88 6.12 9.15
C ALA A 435 -11.95 5.70 10.16
N ASN A 436 -11.50 5.31 11.35
CA ASN A 436 -12.33 4.99 12.51
C ASN A 436 -11.71 5.62 13.75
N ALA A 437 -12.48 6.38 14.51
CA ALA A 437 -12.00 7.09 15.69
C ALA A 437 -13.06 7.16 16.79
N PHE A 438 -12.58 7.23 18.03
CA PHE A 438 -13.45 7.37 19.18
C PHE A 438 -12.77 8.07 20.36
N SER A 439 -13.59 8.61 21.26
CA SER A 439 -13.14 8.94 22.61
C SER A 439 -12.90 7.63 23.36
N GLU A 440 -11.72 7.51 23.96
CA GLU A 440 -11.23 6.27 24.54
C GLU A 440 -11.93 5.95 25.86
N LEU A 441 -12.23 4.69 26.07
CA LEU A 441 -12.66 4.20 27.37
C LEU A 441 -11.45 4.17 28.30
N ASN A 442 -11.47 5.02 29.32
CA ASN A 442 -10.40 5.15 30.31
C ASN A 442 -10.82 4.73 31.74
N ASP A 443 -12.05 4.20 31.90
CA ASP A 443 -12.49 3.57 33.15
C ASP A 443 -12.06 2.10 33.16
N PRO A 444 -11.12 1.69 34.09
CA PRO A 444 -10.62 0.32 34.12
C PRO A 444 -11.70 -0.70 34.50
N ALA A 445 -12.69 -0.32 35.30
CA ALA A 445 -13.76 -1.23 35.73
C ALA A 445 -14.73 -1.52 34.56
N ASP A 446 -15.14 -0.48 33.80
CA ASP A 446 -15.97 -0.65 32.60
C ASP A 446 -15.19 -1.44 31.53
N GLN A 447 -13.91 -1.12 31.30
CA GLN A 447 -13.09 -1.84 30.32
C GLN A 447 -12.95 -3.34 30.65
N LYS A 448 -12.70 -3.66 31.93
CA LYS A 448 -12.64 -5.06 32.39
C LYS A 448 -13.95 -5.80 32.14
N ASN A 449 -15.07 -5.16 32.44
CA ASN A 449 -16.39 -5.75 32.22
C ASN A 449 -16.63 -6.02 30.71
N ARG A 450 -16.21 -5.12 29.81
CA ARG A 450 -16.35 -5.32 28.37
C ARG A 450 -15.45 -6.44 27.85
N PHE A 451 -14.25 -6.59 28.38
CA PHE A 451 -13.42 -7.75 28.02
C PHE A 451 -14.03 -9.07 28.51
N LEU A 452 -14.64 -9.10 29.68
CA LEU A 452 -15.37 -10.30 30.16
C LEU A 452 -16.52 -10.66 29.21
N MET A 453 -17.31 -9.68 28.79
CA MET A 453 -18.39 -9.93 27.81
C MET A 453 -17.85 -10.44 26.46
N GLN A 454 -16.69 -9.98 26.02
CA GLN A 454 -16.06 -10.49 24.79
C GLN A 454 -15.52 -11.92 24.95
N ILE A 455 -14.99 -12.27 26.12
CA ILE A 455 -14.59 -13.66 26.42
C ILE A 455 -15.79 -14.59 26.32
N GLU A 456 -16.95 -14.19 26.87
CA GLU A 456 -18.20 -14.97 26.74
C GLU A 456 -18.62 -15.14 25.29
N GLN A 457 -18.49 -14.09 24.45
CA GLN A 457 -18.78 -14.17 22.99
C GLN A 457 -17.80 -15.13 22.30
N ARG A 458 -16.51 -15.10 22.67
CA ARG A 458 -15.50 -16.00 22.14
C ARG A 458 -15.78 -17.47 22.50
N GLU A 459 -16.18 -17.74 23.73
CA GLU A 459 -16.58 -19.07 24.18
C GLU A 459 -17.86 -19.56 23.44
N ALA A 460 -18.71 -18.63 23.00
CA ALA A 460 -19.88 -18.90 22.17
C ALA A 460 -19.53 -19.09 20.67
N GLY A 461 -18.25 -18.97 20.28
CA GLY A 461 -17.77 -19.25 18.92
C GLY A 461 -17.35 -18.03 18.09
N ASP A 462 -17.34 -16.82 18.67
CA ASP A 462 -16.85 -15.63 18.00
C ASP A 462 -15.29 -15.59 18.03
N GLU A 463 -14.64 -16.02 16.96
CA GLU A 463 -13.17 -16.09 16.86
C GLU A 463 -12.49 -14.71 16.79
N GLU A 464 -13.24 -13.63 16.57
CA GLU A 464 -12.74 -12.25 16.48
C GLU A 464 -12.78 -11.52 17.84
N ALA A 465 -13.48 -12.08 18.83
CA ALA A 465 -13.61 -11.48 20.14
C ALA A 465 -12.28 -11.50 20.92
N HIS A 466 -12.03 -10.41 21.66
CA HIS A 466 -10.79 -10.19 22.42
C HIS A 466 -10.66 -11.12 23.65
N GLY A 467 -9.40 -11.40 24.04
CA GLY A 467 -9.06 -11.96 25.35
C GLY A 467 -8.92 -10.87 26.42
N MET A 468 -8.72 -11.29 27.67
CA MET A 468 -8.41 -10.38 28.78
C MET A 468 -6.94 -9.95 28.70
N ASP A 469 -6.68 -8.67 28.50
CA ASP A 469 -5.36 -8.07 28.65
C ASP A 469 -5.25 -7.42 30.04
N GLU A 470 -4.78 -8.19 31.01
CA GLU A 470 -4.66 -7.74 32.41
C GLU A 470 -3.63 -6.61 32.56
N ASP A 471 -2.56 -6.60 31.76
CA ASP A 471 -1.55 -5.56 31.80
C ASP A 471 -2.10 -4.22 31.28
N TYR A 472 -2.97 -4.29 30.26
CA TYR A 472 -3.68 -3.09 29.80
C TYR A 472 -4.67 -2.56 30.85
N ILE A 473 -5.42 -3.43 31.52
CA ILE A 473 -6.30 -3.01 32.65
C ILE A 473 -5.46 -2.34 33.72
N MET A 474 -4.33 -2.95 34.11
CA MET A 474 -3.40 -2.37 35.10
C MET A 474 -2.89 -0.99 34.67
N ALA A 475 -2.56 -0.82 33.38
CA ALA A 475 -2.15 0.49 32.87
C ALA A 475 -3.26 1.55 32.99
N LEU A 476 -4.53 1.18 32.76
CA LEU A 476 -5.67 2.06 33.04
C LEU A 476 -5.84 2.38 34.50
N GLU A 477 -5.55 1.45 35.41
CA GLU A 477 -5.61 1.65 36.89
C GLU A 477 -4.55 2.65 37.37
N TYR A 478 -3.39 2.77 36.65
CA TYR A 478 -2.42 3.84 36.92
C TYR A 478 -2.90 5.22 36.41
N GLY A 479 -3.93 5.24 35.60
CA GLY A 479 -4.57 6.46 35.10
C GLY A 479 -4.19 6.81 33.66
N MET A 480 -5.13 6.68 32.76
CA MET A 480 -5.04 7.23 31.41
C MET A 480 -5.85 8.52 31.34
N PRO A 481 -5.28 9.66 30.89
CA PRO A 481 -6.04 10.90 30.73
C PRO A 481 -7.20 10.71 29.73
N PRO A 482 -8.24 11.57 29.74
CA PRO A 482 -9.21 11.61 28.67
C PRO A 482 -8.48 11.71 27.34
N THR A 483 -8.74 10.78 26.43
CA THR A 483 -7.97 10.60 25.19
C THR A 483 -8.93 10.30 24.05
N ALA A 484 -8.59 10.72 22.85
CA ALA A 484 -9.22 10.24 21.62
C ALA A 484 -8.16 9.57 20.73
N GLY A 485 -8.55 8.48 20.07
CA GLY A 485 -7.72 7.72 19.17
C GLY A 485 -8.37 7.49 17.81
N GLU A 486 -7.55 7.39 16.78
CA GLU A 486 -8.00 7.21 15.41
C GLU A 486 -7.08 6.25 14.64
N GLY A 487 -7.70 5.38 13.85
CA GLY A 487 -7.04 4.55 12.86
C GLY A 487 -7.40 4.99 11.44
N ILE A 488 -6.40 5.23 10.59
CA ILE A 488 -6.58 5.55 9.17
C ILE A 488 -5.96 4.46 8.31
N GLY A 489 -6.77 3.91 7.39
CA GLY A 489 -6.32 2.93 6.41
C GLY A 489 -5.47 3.56 5.31
N ILE A 490 -4.14 3.54 5.46
CA ILE A 490 -3.23 4.21 4.52
C ILE A 490 -3.33 3.63 3.11
N ASP A 491 -3.48 2.32 2.97
CA ASP A 491 -3.62 1.72 1.64
C ASP A 491 -4.90 2.20 0.95
N ARG A 492 -6.03 2.27 1.66
CA ARG A 492 -7.31 2.80 1.13
C ARG A 492 -7.21 4.27 0.77
N LEU A 493 -6.57 5.09 1.62
CA LEU A 493 -6.33 6.50 1.34
C LEU A 493 -5.45 6.69 0.10
N VAL A 494 -4.39 5.90 -0.06
CA VAL A 494 -3.54 5.93 -1.26
C VAL A 494 -4.30 5.47 -2.50
N MET A 495 -5.16 4.43 -2.42
CA MET A 495 -6.03 4.03 -3.53
C MET A 495 -6.87 5.21 -4.02
N LEU A 496 -7.51 5.93 -3.10
CA LEU A 496 -8.33 7.10 -3.38
C LEU A 496 -7.53 8.21 -4.06
N LEU A 497 -6.36 8.56 -3.51
CA LEU A 497 -5.51 9.65 -3.99
C LEU A 497 -4.66 9.30 -5.22
N THR A 498 -4.72 8.08 -5.73
CA THR A 498 -3.99 7.65 -6.93
C THR A 498 -4.89 7.04 -7.99
N ASP A 499 -6.21 7.16 -7.83
CA ASP A 499 -7.22 6.57 -8.69
C ASP A 499 -6.97 5.07 -8.95
N SER A 500 -6.62 4.34 -7.88
CA SER A 500 -6.31 2.91 -7.94
C SER A 500 -7.53 2.10 -7.48
N PRO A 501 -8.09 1.20 -8.33
CA PRO A 501 -9.31 0.46 -8.01
C PRO A 501 -9.08 -0.67 -6.99
N SER A 502 -7.85 -1.14 -6.85
CA SER A 502 -7.52 -2.29 -5.98
C SER A 502 -6.37 -1.98 -5.03
N ILE A 503 -6.45 -2.50 -3.80
CA ILE A 503 -5.37 -2.43 -2.80
C ILE A 503 -4.05 -3.03 -3.34
N ARG A 504 -4.14 -4.00 -4.26
CA ARG A 504 -2.97 -4.61 -4.91
C ARG A 504 -2.21 -3.65 -5.82
N ASP A 505 -2.85 -2.59 -6.30
CA ASP A 505 -2.20 -1.56 -7.12
C ASP A 505 -1.28 -0.67 -6.29
N VAL A 506 -1.60 -0.48 -5.01
CA VAL A 506 -0.87 0.40 -4.09
C VAL A 506 0.07 -0.32 -3.14
N ILE A 507 0.10 -1.66 -3.16
CA ILE A 507 1.06 -2.51 -2.46
C ILE A 507 2.08 -3.05 -3.48
N LEU A 508 3.39 -2.88 -3.20
CA LEU A 508 4.44 -3.32 -4.14
C LEU A 508 4.38 -4.82 -4.41
N PHE A 509 4.26 -5.62 -3.38
CA PHE A 509 4.19 -7.08 -3.46
C PHE A 509 2.98 -7.58 -2.66
N PRO A 510 1.77 -7.56 -3.23
CA PRO A 510 0.57 -8.05 -2.57
C PRO A 510 0.60 -9.56 -2.40
N HIS A 511 -0.09 -10.07 -1.39
CA HIS A 511 -0.28 -11.51 -1.24
C HIS A 511 -1.13 -12.05 -2.38
N MET A 512 -0.67 -13.16 -2.98
CA MET A 512 -1.32 -13.82 -4.11
C MET A 512 -1.46 -15.31 -3.82
N ARG A 513 -2.57 -15.92 -4.25
CA ARG A 513 -2.72 -17.38 -4.20
C ARG A 513 -1.57 -18.06 -4.96
N ARG A 514 -1.10 -19.18 -4.48
CA ARG A 514 -0.13 -20.00 -5.25
C ARG A 514 -0.80 -20.47 -6.54
N ARG A 515 -0.08 -20.40 -7.66
CA ARG A 515 -0.51 -21.08 -8.88
C ARG A 515 -0.35 -22.58 -8.66
N GLU A 516 -1.41 -23.33 -8.85
CA GLU A 516 -1.29 -24.78 -8.98
C GLU A 516 -0.57 -25.07 -10.29
N THR A 517 0.46 -25.91 -10.21
CA THR A 517 1.26 -26.32 -11.38
C THR A 517 0.37 -27.13 -12.31
N GLY A 518 -0.16 -26.51 -13.37
CA GLY A 518 -0.99 -27.17 -14.39
C GLY A 518 -2.20 -26.40 -14.89
N GLU A 519 -2.64 -25.34 -14.23
CA GLU A 519 -3.77 -24.53 -14.71
C GLU A 519 -3.29 -23.40 -15.62
N GLN A 520 -3.80 -23.39 -16.86
CA GLN A 520 -3.82 -22.19 -17.69
C GLN A 520 -4.72 -21.16 -17.02
N PRO A 521 -4.44 -19.83 -17.15
CA PRO A 521 -5.28 -18.79 -16.57
C PRO A 521 -6.71 -18.96 -17.09
N LYS A 522 -7.63 -19.32 -16.22
CA LYS A 522 -9.06 -19.13 -16.51
C LYS A 522 -9.28 -17.62 -16.58
N ALA A 523 -9.80 -17.13 -17.70
CA ALA A 523 -10.38 -15.81 -17.78
C ALA A 523 -11.40 -15.72 -16.62
N GLU A 524 -11.20 -14.77 -15.71
CA GLU A 524 -12.20 -14.48 -14.69
C GLU A 524 -13.48 -14.06 -15.45
N GLU A 525 -14.50 -14.89 -15.43
CA GLU A 525 -15.85 -14.47 -15.74
C GLU A 525 -16.17 -13.36 -14.72
N GLU A 526 -16.27 -12.14 -15.22
CA GLU A 526 -16.90 -11.03 -14.51
C GLU A 526 -18.29 -11.47 -14.06
N THR A 527 -18.39 -11.97 -12.85
CA THR A 527 -19.68 -12.10 -12.20
C THR A 527 -20.10 -10.68 -11.82
N GLN A 528 -20.67 -9.97 -12.80
CA GLN A 528 -21.66 -8.95 -12.52
C GLN A 528 -22.77 -9.63 -11.70
N ARG A 529 -22.76 -9.36 -10.42
CA ARG A 529 -23.98 -9.43 -9.60
C ARG A 529 -24.33 -8.01 -9.22
N SER A 530 -25.33 -7.56 -9.98
CA SER A 530 -26.20 -6.41 -9.73
C SER A 530 -26.65 -6.29 -8.28
#